data_41078b3b8a73954391fbcbf3ade2cb0f
#
_entry.id   41078b3b8a73954391fbcbf3ade2cb0f
#
_cell.length_a   1.000
_cell.length_b   1.000
_cell.length_c   1.000
_cell.angle_alpha   90.00
_cell.angle_beta   90.00
_cell.angle_gamma   90.00
#
_symmetry.space_group_name_H-M   'P 1'
#
loop_
_entity.id
_entity.type
_entity.pdbx_description
1 polymer ?
#
loop_
_entity_poly.entity_id
_entity_poly.type
_entity_poly.pdbx_seq_one_letter_code
_entity_poly.pdbx_strand_id
1 'polypeptide(L)'
;RSQHGFPGGRAGPPLPSPGPAGLPGHRSSSGALTPVSRPARGRPAGPSPAPTPRPSADGDQCASNPCRNGGSCEDQLGSYICFCPDSFQGRNCETNKKDLLVCVNENGGCEQYCSDHAEGGRSCRCHEGYTLQDDGVSCAPTVEYPCGKIPVLEKRNGSNPQGRIVGGRVCPKGECPWQAILTVDGALLCGGTLLDAAWVVSAAHCFKTRKNWRNLTVVLGEHDLREQEGEEQERRVARVFIPDKYVPGKTNHDIALLQLNRPVTFTDHVVPLCLPEKSFSERTLASVRFSTVSGWGQLLHRGATAVQLMAIDVPRVMTQDCQEQSRRWEGSPTVTENMFCAGYLDGSKDACQGDSGGPHATKFQGTWYLTGIVSWGEGCAAEDHFGVYTRVSRYIEWLRRLMNTNTTLRGLLRAPLP
;
A
#
# COMPACT_ATOMS: atom_id res chain seq x y z
N ARG A 1 6.07 41.48 48.69
CA ARG A 1 6.11 40.85 50.04
C ARG A 1 5.25 39.59 49.95
N SER A 2 5.78 38.44 49.80
CA SER A 2 6.32 37.48 50.70
C SER A 2 6.89 36.33 49.88
N GLN A 3 8.10 35.99 50.21
CA GLN A 3 8.84 34.80 49.75
C GLN A 3 8.33 33.56 50.49
N HIS A 4 8.20 32.42 49.83
CA HIS A 4 8.33 31.13 50.49
C HIS A 4 9.15 30.18 49.58
N GLY A 5 10.23 29.69 50.22
CA GLY A 5 11.28 28.92 49.59
C GLY A 5 10.94 27.45 49.41
N PHE A 6 11.65 26.82 48.47
CA PHE A 6 11.68 25.38 48.25
C PHE A 6 12.63 24.67 49.20
N PRO A 7 12.33 23.45 49.67
CA PRO A 7 13.33 22.56 50.23
C PRO A 7 13.85 21.60 49.17
N GLY A 8 15.18 21.50 49.09
CA GLY A 8 15.90 20.61 48.22
C GLY A 8 15.75 19.14 48.60
N GLY A 9 15.53 18.30 47.61
CA GLY A 9 15.56 16.84 47.70
C GLY A 9 16.86 16.29 47.13
N ARG A 10 17.54 15.50 47.96
CA ARG A 10 18.84 14.87 47.69
C ARG A 10 18.74 13.82 46.59
N ALA A 11 19.73 13.81 45.68
CA ALA A 11 19.98 12.75 44.71
C ALA A 11 20.47 11.46 45.43
N GLY A 12 19.84 10.33 45.14
CA GLY A 12 20.32 8.99 45.51
C GLY A 12 21.33 8.45 44.48
N PRO A 13 22.19 7.48 44.89
CA PRO A 13 23.27 6.98 44.05
C PRO A 13 22.78 6.06 42.90
N PRO A 14 23.54 5.94 41.82
CA PRO A 14 23.18 5.11 40.64
C PRO A 14 23.34 3.61 40.92
N LEU A 15 22.42 2.82 40.37
CA LEU A 15 22.46 1.35 40.39
C LEU A 15 23.52 0.81 39.40
N PRO A 16 24.16 -0.32 39.69
CA PRO A 16 25.20 -0.91 38.85
C PRO A 16 24.63 -1.65 37.67
N SER A 17 25.32 -1.56 36.53
CA SER A 17 25.06 -2.26 35.27
C SER A 17 25.24 -3.79 35.39
N PRO A 18 24.45 -4.64 34.75
CA PRO A 18 24.69 -6.07 34.69
C PRO A 18 25.78 -6.39 33.66
N GLY A 19 26.76 -7.19 34.05
CA GLY A 19 27.82 -7.73 33.22
C GLY A 19 27.34 -8.88 32.31
N PRO A 20 28.12 -9.26 31.28
CA PRO A 20 27.68 -10.19 30.25
C PRO A 20 27.70 -11.67 30.75
N ALA A 21 26.61 -12.39 30.50
CA ALA A 21 26.46 -13.79 30.74
C ALA A 21 27.27 -14.62 29.73
N GLY A 22 28.14 -15.50 30.26
CA GLY A 22 28.98 -16.42 29.46
C GLY A 22 28.18 -17.57 28.87
N LEU A 23 28.54 -17.94 27.64
CA LEU A 23 28.07 -19.11 26.93
C LEU A 23 28.67 -20.40 27.50
N PRO A 24 27.93 -21.54 27.59
CA PRO A 24 28.48 -22.82 27.98
C PRO A 24 29.19 -23.50 26.81
N GLY A 25 30.41 -23.96 27.07
CA GLY A 25 31.28 -24.65 26.12
C GLY A 25 30.78 -26.06 25.77
N HIS A 26 30.83 -26.40 24.50
CA HIS A 26 30.68 -27.76 23.99
C HIS A 26 31.96 -28.57 24.22
N ARG A 27 31.86 -29.68 24.94
CA ARG A 27 32.90 -30.71 25.07
C ARG A 27 32.93 -31.57 23.81
N SER A 28 34.07 -31.58 23.13
CA SER A 28 34.44 -32.56 22.11
C SER A 28 34.86 -33.88 22.78
N SER A 29 34.20 -34.95 22.43
CA SER A 29 34.67 -36.32 22.75
C SER A 29 35.32 -36.91 21.50
N SER A 30 36.63 -37.10 21.58
CA SER A 30 37.44 -37.85 20.62
C SER A 30 37.30 -39.37 20.88
N GLY A 31 36.71 -40.07 19.90
CA GLY A 31 36.69 -41.54 19.86
C GLY A 31 37.77 -42.09 18.93
N ALA A 32 38.62 -42.94 19.47
CA ALA A 32 39.75 -43.54 18.80
C ALA A 32 39.33 -44.57 17.74
N LEU A 33 40.01 -44.56 16.60
CA LEU A 33 39.91 -45.55 15.54
C LEU A 33 40.86 -46.73 15.82
N THR A 34 40.34 -47.95 15.89
CA THR A 34 41.13 -49.18 15.81
C THR A 34 41.19 -49.70 14.38
N PRO A 35 42.32 -50.29 13.93
CA PRO A 35 42.47 -50.73 12.57
C PRO A 35 41.94 -52.13 12.37
N VAL A 36 41.18 -52.41 11.34
CA VAL A 36 40.74 -53.72 10.89
C VAL A 36 41.55 -54.17 9.66
N SER A 37 42.08 -55.36 9.79
CA SER A 37 42.95 -56.03 8.85
C SER A 37 42.32 -56.31 7.49
N ARG A 38 43.17 -56.27 6.45
CA ARG A 38 42.88 -56.74 5.07
C ARG A 38 42.86 -58.26 5.01
N PRO A 39 41.94 -58.89 4.26
CA PRO A 39 42.18 -60.24 3.71
C PRO A 39 42.49 -60.19 2.20
N ALA A 40 43.07 -61.21 1.73
CA ALA A 40 43.83 -61.45 0.54
C ALA A 40 43.07 -61.39 -0.78
N ARG A 41 43.81 -61.13 -1.87
CA ARG A 41 43.39 -61.14 -3.26
C ARG A 41 42.85 -62.51 -3.71
N GLY A 42 41.60 -62.59 -4.18
CA GLY A 42 41.04 -63.66 -4.96
C GLY A 42 41.02 -63.32 -6.47
N ARG A 43 41.28 -64.31 -7.29
CA ARG A 43 41.33 -64.25 -8.78
C ARG A 43 40.04 -63.74 -9.43
N PRO A 44 40.09 -63.15 -10.62
CA PRO A 44 38.94 -62.67 -11.32
C PRO A 44 38.08 -63.81 -11.90
N ALA A 45 36.80 -63.81 -11.54
CA ALA A 45 35.76 -64.59 -12.21
C ALA A 45 35.30 -63.88 -13.47
N GLY A 46 35.02 -64.59 -14.52
CA GLY A 46 34.58 -64.10 -15.82
C GLY A 46 33.21 -63.40 -15.75
N PRO A 47 32.83 -62.67 -16.85
CA PRO A 47 31.63 -61.86 -16.86
C PRO A 47 30.38 -62.74 -16.75
N SER A 48 29.59 -62.49 -15.69
CA SER A 48 28.21 -62.98 -15.58
C SER A 48 27.34 -62.28 -16.59
N PRO A 49 26.38 -62.97 -17.26
CA PRO A 49 25.42 -62.32 -18.12
C PRO A 49 24.61 -61.32 -17.30
N ALA A 50 24.37 -60.12 -17.89
CA ALA A 50 23.54 -59.08 -17.32
C ALA A 50 22.16 -59.63 -16.92
N PRO A 51 21.65 -59.30 -15.74
CA PRO A 51 20.30 -59.68 -15.37
C PRO A 51 19.32 -59.06 -16.33
N THR A 52 18.52 -59.89 -16.99
CA THR A 52 17.31 -59.44 -17.72
C THR A 52 16.43 -58.64 -16.75
N PRO A 53 15.95 -57.47 -17.16
CA PRO A 53 15.05 -56.70 -16.31
C PRO A 53 13.81 -57.56 -16.01
N ARG A 54 13.57 -57.86 -14.72
CA ARG A 54 12.29 -58.43 -14.31
C ARG A 54 11.23 -57.41 -14.62
N PRO A 55 10.09 -57.81 -15.24
CA PRO A 55 8.95 -56.93 -15.36
C PRO A 55 8.59 -56.51 -13.93
N SER A 56 8.57 -55.19 -13.70
CA SER A 56 8.12 -54.62 -12.44
C SER A 56 6.68 -55.07 -12.18
N ALA A 57 6.42 -55.63 -10.99
CA ALA A 57 5.09 -56.08 -10.59
C ALA A 57 4.04 -54.94 -10.51
N ASP A 58 4.44 -53.76 -10.92
CA ASP A 58 3.70 -52.50 -10.68
C ASP A 58 3.09 -51.88 -11.98
N GLY A 59 3.29 -52.51 -13.13
CA GLY A 59 2.76 -52.03 -14.40
C GLY A 59 3.43 -50.74 -14.92
N ASP A 60 3.37 -50.49 -16.20
CA ASP A 60 3.84 -49.26 -16.84
C ASP A 60 2.87 -48.10 -16.53
N GLN A 61 3.30 -47.17 -15.70
CA GLN A 61 2.51 -46.02 -15.27
C GLN A 61 2.31 -45.00 -16.40
N CYS A 62 3.13 -45.04 -17.45
CA CYS A 62 2.98 -44.23 -18.66
C CYS A 62 1.98 -44.77 -19.65
N ALA A 63 1.53 -46.04 -19.51
CA ALA A 63 0.58 -46.68 -20.43
C ALA A 63 -0.77 -45.93 -20.55
N SER A 64 -1.16 -45.16 -19.54
CA SER A 64 -2.37 -44.31 -19.52
C SER A 64 -2.21 -42.96 -20.23
N ASN A 65 -1.02 -42.68 -20.80
CA ASN A 65 -0.67 -41.36 -21.38
C ASN A 65 -0.99 -40.18 -20.46
N PRO A 66 -0.47 -40.12 -19.23
CA PRO A 66 -0.83 -39.11 -18.25
C PRO A 66 -0.31 -37.71 -18.60
N CYS A 67 0.75 -37.60 -19.42
CA CYS A 67 1.37 -36.34 -19.79
C CYS A 67 0.60 -35.69 -20.95
N ARG A 68 0.15 -34.46 -20.73
CA ARG A 68 -0.65 -33.67 -21.69
C ARG A 68 0.24 -32.74 -22.50
N ASN A 69 -0.37 -32.09 -23.48
CA ASN A 69 0.25 -31.01 -24.28
C ASN A 69 1.63 -31.35 -24.88
N GLY A 70 1.83 -32.61 -25.29
CA GLY A 70 3.07 -33.06 -25.91
C GLY A 70 4.21 -33.33 -24.91
N GLY A 71 3.94 -33.44 -23.64
CA GLY A 71 4.91 -33.89 -22.65
C GLY A 71 5.31 -35.35 -22.84
N SER A 72 6.58 -35.69 -22.66
CA SER A 72 7.07 -37.08 -22.64
C SER A 72 6.96 -37.66 -21.23
N CYS A 73 6.58 -38.93 -21.17
CA CYS A 73 6.41 -39.67 -19.91
C CYS A 73 7.60 -40.61 -19.69
N GLU A 74 8.11 -40.62 -18.47
CA GLU A 74 9.10 -41.58 -17.98
C GLU A 74 8.53 -42.37 -16.82
N ASP A 75 8.49 -43.70 -16.96
CA ASP A 75 7.98 -44.62 -15.95
C ASP A 75 8.95 -44.74 -14.79
N GLN A 76 8.44 -44.71 -13.57
CA GLN A 76 9.21 -44.91 -12.33
C GLN A 76 8.49 -45.88 -11.39
N LEU A 77 9.21 -46.42 -10.43
CA LEU A 77 8.67 -47.40 -9.46
C LEU A 77 7.48 -46.79 -8.69
N GLY A 78 6.23 -47.20 -9.04
CA GLY A 78 5.00 -46.74 -8.39
C GLY A 78 4.56 -45.31 -8.78
N SER A 79 5.22 -44.71 -9.79
CA SER A 79 4.85 -43.35 -10.25
C SER A 79 5.37 -43.10 -11.66
N TYR A 80 5.15 -41.86 -12.17
CA TYR A 80 5.71 -41.38 -13.44
C TYR A 80 6.16 -39.92 -13.31
N ILE A 81 7.03 -39.51 -14.21
CA ILE A 81 7.44 -38.11 -14.38
C ILE A 81 7.09 -37.66 -15.80
N CYS A 82 6.46 -36.49 -15.91
CA CYS A 82 6.24 -35.82 -17.19
C CYS A 82 7.31 -34.77 -17.43
N PHE A 83 8.02 -34.87 -18.55
CA PHE A 83 8.89 -33.80 -19.07
C PHE A 83 8.07 -32.92 -19.99
N CYS A 84 7.79 -31.73 -19.50
CA CYS A 84 6.92 -30.79 -20.21
C CYS A 84 7.70 -29.98 -21.25
N PRO A 85 7.10 -29.70 -22.41
CA PRO A 85 7.63 -28.70 -23.35
C PRO A 85 7.75 -27.32 -22.63
N ASP A 86 8.63 -26.46 -23.16
CA ASP A 86 8.94 -25.15 -22.56
C ASP A 86 7.72 -24.27 -22.27
N SER A 87 6.65 -24.43 -23.04
CA SER A 87 5.40 -23.66 -22.89
C SER A 87 4.45 -24.22 -21.83
N PHE A 88 4.75 -25.39 -21.22
CA PHE A 88 3.84 -26.07 -20.30
C PHE A 88 4.53 -26.43 -18.99
N GLN A 89 3.75 -26.62 -17.92
CA GLN A 89 4.17 -27.08 -16.60
C GLN A 89 3.02 -27.79 -15.88
N GLY A 90 3.28 -28.24 -14.66
CA GLY A 90 2.38 -29.08 -13.86
C GLY A 90 2.81 -30.52 -13.85
N ARG A 91 2.23 -31.34 -12.97
CA ARG A 91 2.61 -32.76 -12.82
C ARG A 91 2.41 -33.56 -14.13
N ASN A 92 1.37 -33.18 -14.89
CA ASN A 92 0.95 -33.83 -16.15
C ASN A 92 1.09 -32.86 -17.34
N CYS A 93 1.89 -31.80 -17.24
CA CYS A 93 2.00 -30.71 -18.25
C CYS A 93 0.64 -30.08 -18.61
N GLU A 94 -0.27 -30.04 -17.65
CA GLU A 94 -1.65 -29.57 -17.86
C GLU A 94 -1.79 -28.06 -17.91
N THR A 95 -0.82 -27.31 -17.38
CA THR A 95 -0.88 -25.84 -17.26
C THR A 95 0.01 -25.20 -18.32
N ASN A 96 -0.56 -24.36 -19.18
CA ASN A 96 0.22 -23.54 -20.09
C ASN A 96 0.90 -22.40 -19.30
N LYS A 97 2.21 -22.21 -19.48
CA LYS A 97 2.95 -21.10 -18.83
C LYS A 97 2.44 -19.72 -19.24
N LYS A 98 1.79 -19.59 -20.41
CA LYS A 98 1.10 -18.36 -20.81
C LYS A 98 -0.13 -18.08 -19.97
N ASP A 99 -0.79 -19.10 -19.43
CA ASP A 99 -1.95 -18.94 -18.55
C ASP A 99 -1.55 -18.52 -17.13
N LEU A 100 -0.26 -18.61 -16.80
CA LEU A 100 0.30 -18.12 -15.53
C LEU A 100 0.62 -16.63 -15.53
N LEU A 101 0.60 -15.97 -16.68
CA LEU A 101 0.68 -14.51 -16.80
C LEU A 101 -0.70 -13.90 -16.55
N VAL A 102 -1.43 -14.42 -15.55
CA VAL A 102 -2.68 -13.82 -15.12
C VAL A 102 -2.41 -12.61 -14.23
N CYS A 103 -3.32 -11.68 -14.24
CA CYS A 103 -3.21 -10.42 -13.53
C CYS A 103 -3.00 -10.55 -12.00
N VAL A 104 -3.24 -11.72 -11.43
CA VAL A 104 -3.00 -12.03 -10.01
C VAL A 104 -1.50 -12.07 -9.67
N ASN A 105 -0.65 -12.54 -10.61
CA ASN A 105 0.78 -12.65 -10.38
C ASN A 105 1.49 -11.40 -10.90
N GLU A 106 2.09 -10.63 -9.99
CA GLU A 106 2.85 -9.40 -10.30
C GLU A 106 2.12 -8.47 -11.29
N ASN A 107 0.79 -8.36 -11.16
CA ASN A 107 -0.08 -7.60 -12.06
C ASN A 107 0.05 -8.03 -13.53
N GLY A 108 0.37 -9.30 -13.81
CA GLY A 108 0.62 -9.83 -15.16
C GLY A 108 1.78 -9.15 -15.87
N GLY A 109 2.67 -8.45 -15.19
CA GLY A 109 3.74 -7.62 -15.73
C GLY A 109 3.27 -6.27 -16.28
N CYS A 110 1.98 -5.88 -16.16
CA CYS A 110 1.48 -4.57 -16.58
C CYS A 110 1.94 -3.48 -15.63
N GLU A 111 2.35 -2.32 -16.17
CA GLU A 111 2.74 -1.17 -15.35
C GLU A 111 1.56 -0.60 -14.55
N GLN A 112 0.34 -0.60 -15.14
CA GLN A 112 -0.86 -0.10 -14.47
C GLN A 112 -1.96 -1.16 -14.43
N TYR A 113 -2.94 -1.14 -15.31
CA TYR A 113 -4.11 -2.02 -15.24
C TYR A 113 -3.94 -3.29 -16.05
N CYS A 114 -4.31 -4.41 -15.45
CA CYS A 114 -4.26 -5.73 -16.05
C CYS A 114 -5.67 -6.32 -16.12
N SER A 115 -6.04 -6.86 -17.25
CA SER A 115 -7.30 -7.59 -17.49
C SER A 115 -7.02 -8.97 -18.06
N ASP A 116 -7.55 -10.01 -17.40
CA ASP A 116 -7.50 -11.39 -17.88
C ASP A 116 -8.52 -11.60 -19.00
N HIS A 117 -8.18 -12.40 -20.01
CA HIS A 117 -9.07 -12.80 -21.08
C HIS A 117 -9.67 -14.18 -20.80
N ALA A 118 -10.94 -14.37 -21.17
CA ALA A 118 -11.66 -15.64 -20.96
C ALA A 118 -11.02 -16.83 -21.71
N GLU A 119 -10.34 -16.56 -22.82
CA GLU A 119 -9.65 -17.57 -23.65
C GLU A 119 -8.18 -17.78 -23.24
N GLY A 120 -7.78 -17.23 -22.09
CA GLY A 120 -6.40 -17.21 -21.62
C GLY A 120 -5.61 -16.00 -22.13
N GLY A 121 -4.55 -15.64 -21.37
CA GLY A 121 -3.76 -14.44 -21.63
C GLY A 121 -4.30 -13.19 -20.94
N ARG A 122 -3.65 -12.06 -21.18
CA ARG A 122 -3.95 -10.76 -20.54
C ARG A 122 -3.82 -9.60 -21.52
N SER A 123 -4.42 -8.47 -21.17
CA SER A 123 -4.13 -7.17 -21.75
C SER A 123 -3.81 -6.14 -20.66
N CYS A 124 -2.84 -5.27 -20.95
CA CYS A 124 -2.56 -4.11 -20.12
C CYS A 124 -3.33 -2.89 -20.63
N ARG A 125 -3.71 -2.04 -19.70
CA ARG A 125 -4.36 -0.74 -19.97
C ARG A 125 -3.78 0.31 -19.04
N CYS A 126 -3.89 1.56 -19.44
CA CYS A 126 -3.36 2.69 -18.68
C CYS A 126 -4.49 3.52 -18.07
N HIS A 127 -4.16 4.27 -17.03
CA HIS A 127 -5.02 5.30 -16.43
C HIS A 127 -5.25 6.44 -17.43
N GLU A 128 -6.33 7.18 -17.26
CA GLU A 128 -6.57 8.42 -17.98
C GLU A 128 -5.37 9.37 -17.81
N GLY A 129 -4.94 10.01 -18.91
CA GLY A 129 -3.70 10.82 -18.94
C GLY A 129 -2.42 10.02 -19.22
N TYR A 130 -2.58 8.72 -19.53
CA TYR A 130 -1.49 7.84 -19.96
C TYR A 130 -1.88 7.06 -21.22
N THR A 131 -0.90 6.63 -21.99
CA THR A 131 -1.09 5.75 -23.17
C THR A 131 -0.22 4.52 -23.07
N LEU A 132 -0.77 3.38 -23.51
CA LEU A 132 -0.04 2.12 -23.57
C LEU A 132 1.03 2.22 -24.67
N GLN A 133 2.24 1.79 -24.35
CA GLN A 133 3.37 1.79 -25.27
C GLN A 133 3.36 0.54 -26.17
N ASP A 134 4.22 0.53 -27.19
CA ASP A 134 4.34 -0.55 -28.19
C ASP A 134 4.78 -1.89 -27.56
N ASP A 135 5.41 -1.86 -26.39
CA ASP A 135 5.76 -3.07 -25.62
C ASP A 135 4.53 -3.80 -25.03
N GLY A 136 3.36 -3.17 -25.09
CA GLY A 136 2.10 -3.72 -24.60
C GLY A 136 2.00 -3.82 -23.06
N VAL A 137 2.92 -3.20 -22.31
CA VAL A 137 2.96 -3.26 -20.83
C VAL A 137 3.16 -1.91 -20.16
N SER A 138 3.98 -1.02 -20.72
CA SER A 138 4.34 0.27 -20.15
C SER A 138 3.33 1.36 -20.50
N CYS A 139 3.19 2.35 -19.60
CA CYS A 139 2.26 3.47 -19.71
C CYS A 139 3.00 4.81 -19.70
N ALA A 140 3.04 5.49 -20.85
CA ALA A 140 3.64 6.82 -20.94
C ALA A 140 2.62 7.93 -20.70
N PRO A 141 2.99 9.03 -20.00
CA PRO A 141 2.15 10.20 -19.83
C PRO A 141 1.78 10.84 -21.17
N THR A 142 0.53 11.31 -21.29
CA THR A 142 0.04 12.09 -22.45
C THR A 142 -0.25 13.54 -22.12
N VAL A 143 -0.11 13.90 -20.83
CA VAL A 143 -0.33 15.25 -20.29
C VAL A 143 0.88 15.69 -19.48
N GLU A 144 1.06 16.99 -19.28
CA GLU A 144 2.20 17.57 -18.56
C GLU A 144 2.23 17.16 -17.08
N TYR A 145 1.06 17.11 -16.44
CA TYR A 145 0.90 16.74 -15.02
C TYR A 145 -0.03 15.53 -14.89
N PRO A 146 0.45 14.32 -15.20
CA PRO A 146 -0.34 13.10 -15.03
C PRO A 146 -0.52 12.78 -13.55
N CYS A 147 -1.65 12.18 -13.18
CA CYS A 147 -1.85 11.79 -11.79
C CYS A 147 -0.76 10.83 -11.29
N GLY A 148 -0.48 10.89 -10.00
CA GLY A 148 0.44 9.96 -9.33
C GLY A 148 1.92 10.15 -9.65
N LYS A 149 2.30 11.21 -10.34
CA LYS A 149 3.71 11.59 -10.58
C LYS A 149 4.13 12.75 -9.70
N ILE A 150 5.43 12.86 -9.46
CA ILE A 150 6.03 13.90 -8.62
C ILE A 150 7.00 14.70 -9.50
N PRO A 151 6.55 15.81 -10.12
CA PRO A 151 7.33 16.52 -11.13
C PRO A 151 8.68 17.03 -10.61
N VAL A 152 8.74 17.48 -9.37
CA VAL A 152 9.99 17.97 -8.74
C VAL A 152 11.07 16.89 -8.67
N LEU A 153 10.70 15.59 -8.54
CA LEU A 153 11.65 14.48 -8.57
C LEU A 153 12.07 14.12 -9.98
N GLU A 154 11.17 14.17 -10.93
CA GLU A 154 11.46 13.89 -12.35
C GLU A 154 12.43 14.94 -12.93
N LYS A 155 12.26 16.22 -12.57
CA LYS A 155 13.12 17.33 -13.00
C LYS A 155 14.52 17.32 -12.35
N ARG A 156 14.70 16.66 -11.19
CA ARG A 156 16.00 16.56 -10.51
C ARG A 156 16.95 15.52 -11.11
N ASN A 157 16.70 15.01 -12.32
CA ASN A 157 17.58 14.07 -13.03
C ASN A 157 18.09 12.90 -12.17
N GLY A 158 17.18 12.08 -11.67
CA GLY A 158 17.53 10.76 -11.12
C GLY A 158 18.47 10.73 -9.91
N SER A 159 18.75 11.85 -9.26
CA SER A 159 19.38 11.87 -7.95
C SER A 159 18.37 11.33 -6.96
N ASN A 160 18.35 10.01 -6.86
CA ASN A 160 17.53 9.28 -5.93
C ASN A 160 17.99 9.65 -4.50
N PRO A 161 17.24 10.40 -3.70
CA PRO A 161 17.52 10.46 -2.29
C PRO A 161 17.11 9.09 -1.72
N GLN A 162 18.03 8.14 -1.77
CA GLN A 162 17.94 6.91 -0.99
C GLN A 162 18.11 7.29 0.48
N GLY A 163 17.06 7.82 1.05
CA GLY A 163 16.89 8.03 2.47
C GLY A 163 15.65 7.29 2.93
N ARG A 164 15.77 5.98 3.12
CA ARG A 164 14.81 5.20 3.89
C ARG A 164 14.94 5.64 5.33
N ILE A 165 14.22 6.70 5.71
CA ILE A 165 14.25 7.21 7.08
C ILE A 165 13.12 6.53 7.84
N VAL A 166 13.53 5.76 8.82
CA VAL A 166 12.69 5.17 9.87
C VAL A 166 12.37 6.30 10.85
N GLY A 167 11.13 6.80 10.89
CA GLY A 167 10.63 7.95 11.66
C GLY A 167 9.84 8.89 10.74
N GLY A 168 8.89 9.64 11.25
CA GLY A 168 8.23 10.69 10.47
C GLY A 168 9.28 11.66 9.90
N ARG A 169 9.14 12.01 8.61
CA ARG A 169 10.01 12.97 7.92
C ARG A 169 9.19 14.14 7.42
N VAL A 170 9.80 15.28 7.29
CA VAL A 170 9.22 16.35 6.47
C VAL A 170 9.03 15.81 5.06
N CYS A 171 7.83 15.94 4.48
CA CYS A 171 7.65 15.71 3.06
C CYS A 171 8.30 16.89 2.33
N PRO A 172 9.40 16.70 1.58
CA PRO A 172 10.04 17.82 0.91
C PRO A 172 9.07 18.56 0.00
N LYS A 173 9.25 19.86 -0.15
CA LYS A 173 8.37 20.73 -0.96
C LYS A 173 8.17 20.15 -2.36
N GLY A 174 6.90 19.93 -2.72
CA GLY A 174 6.48 19.36 -3.99
C GLY A 174 6.52 17.83 -4.07
N GLU A 175 7.01 17.10 -3.04
CA GLU A 175 7.03 15.62 -3.07
C GLU A 175 5.72 14.96 -2.60
N CYS A 176 4.78 15.75 -2.04
CA CYS A 176 3.41 15.31 -1.71
C CYS A 176 2.38 16.20 -2.44
N PRO A 177 2.39 16.30 -3.79
CA PRO A 177 1.68 17.36 -4.52
C PRO A 177 0.16 17.20 -4.55
N TRP A 178 -0.36 16.05 -4.13
CA TRP A 178 -1.80 15.76 -3.98
C TRP A 178 -2.35 16.09 -2.60
N GLN A 179 -1.47 16.47 -1.67
CA GLN A 179 -1.90 16.78 -0.30
C GLN A 179 -2.74 18.04 -0.29
N ALA A 180 -3.94 17.94 0.27
CA ALA A 180 -4.83 19.05 0.54
C ALA A 180 -4.94 19.30 2.04
N ILE A 181 -5.10 20.58 2.41
CA ILE A 181 -5.50 21.00 3.75
C ILE A 181 -6.89 21.58 3.69
N LEU A 182 -7.78 21.15 4.58
CA LEU A 182 -9.13 21.65 4.71
C LEU A 182 -9.19 22.62 5.89
N THR A 183 -9.72 23.80 5.66
CA THR A 183 -9.86 24.83 6.70
C THR A 183 -11.28 25.35 6.79
N VAL A 184 -11.68 25.77 7.98
CA VAL A 184 -12.92 26.53 8.23
C VAL A 184 -12.54 27.81 8.97
N ASP A 185 -12.91 28.96 8.40
CA ASP A 185 -12.53 30.28 8.94
C ASP A 185 -11.00 30.41 9.15
N GLY A 186 -10.19 29.79 8.29
CA GLY A 186 -8.73 29.78 8.37
C GLY A 186 -8.13 28.80 9.37
N ALA A 187 -8.93 28.11 10.17
CA ALA A 187 -8.45 27.10 11.12
C ALA A 187 -8.40 25.71 10.45
N LEU A 188 -7.32 24.96 10.71
CA LEU A 188 -7.16 23.57 10.24
C LEU A 188 -8.34 22.71 10.72
N LEU A 189 -9.01 22.07 9.77
CA LEU A 189 -10.08 21.12 10.04
C LEU A 189 -9.60 19.67 9.86
N CYS A 190 -9.07 19.36 8.67
CA CYS A 190 -8.68 18.01 8.25
C CYS A 190 -7.70 18.08 7.07
N GLY A 191 -7.09 16.94 6.76
CA GLY A 191 -6.42 16.70 5.49
C GLY A 191 -7.39 16.30 4.38
N GLY A 192 -6.86 16.20 3.17
CA GLY A 192 -7.58 15.71 2.00
C GLY A 192 -6.63 15.31 0.90
N THR A 193 -7.17 14.75 -0.18
CA THR A 193 -6.40 14.30 -1.34
C THR A 193 -7.02 14.82 -2.63
N LEU A 194 -6.23 15.50 -3.44
CA LEU A 194 -6.64 15.94 -4.78
C LEU A 194 -6.76 14.71 -5.71
N LEU A 195 -7.93 14.53 -6.33
CA LEU A 195 -8.20 13.46 -7.31
C LEU A 195 -8.26 13.94 -8.74
N ASP A 196 -8.69 15.21 -8.92
CA ASP A 196 -8.88 15.87 -10.19
C ASP A 196 -8.84 17.37 -9.95
N ALA A 197 -8.75 18.19 -10.99
CA ALA A 197 -8.69 19.66 -10.87
C ALA A 197 -9.83 20.29 -10.04
N ALA A 198 -10.98 19.64 -9.93
CA ALA A 198 -12.15 20.12 -9.22
C ALA A 198 -12.61 19.24 -8.04
N TRP A 199 -11.87 18.17 -7.71
CA TRP A 199 -12.33 17.17 -6.78
C TRP A 199 -11.27 16.80 -5.74
N VAL A 200 -11.66 16.83 -4.47
CA VAL A 200 -10.86 16.44 -3.32
C VAL A 200 -11.64 15.41 -2.51
N VAL A 201 -10.97 14.35 -2.07
CA VAL A 201 -11.54 13.36 -1.15
C VAL A 201 -10.98 13.57 0.25
N SER A 202 -11.81 13.34 1.27
CA SER A 202 -11.46 13.44 2.69
C SER A 202 -12.31 12.45 3.51
N ALA A 203 -12.28 12.53 4.84
CA ALA A 203 -13.10 11.72 5.73
C ALA A 203 -14.45 12.38 6.05
N ALA A 204 -15.52 11.58 6.16
CA ALA A 204 -16.85 12.07 6.47
C ALA A 204 -16.96 12.66 7.88
N HIS A 205 -16.18 12.12 8.84
CA HIS A 205 -16.20 12.59 10.21
C HIS A 205 -15.75 14.04 10.36
N CYS A 206 -14.98 14.59 9.40
CA CYS A 206 -14.59 15.99 9.34
C CYS A 206 -15.80 16.93 9.22
N PHE A 207 -16.93 16.41 8.74
CA PHE A 207 -18.13 17.19 8.41
C PHE A 207 -19.32 16.89 9.34
N LYS A 208 -19.05 16.43 10.58
CA LYS A 208 -20.08 16.02 11.58
C LYS A 208 -21.10 17.10 11.91
N THR A 209 -20.71 18.34 11.89
CA THR A 209 -21.58 19.47 12.24
C THR A 209 -21.94 20.27 11.00
N ARG A 210 -23.19 20.14 10.54
CA ARG A 210 -23.72 20.82 9.34
C ARG A 210 -23.77 22.36 9.45
N LYS A 211 -23.30 22.95 10.54
CA LYS A 211 -23.64 24.36 10.84
C LYS A 211 -22.81 25.40 10.13
N ASN A 212 -21.58 25.14 9.63
CA ASN A 212 -20.73 26.22 9.09
C ASN A 212 -19.85 25.82 7.90
N TRP A 213 -20.42 25.20 6.86
CA TRP A 213 -19.64 24.92 5.64
C TRP A 213 -19.52 26.12 4.69
N ARG A 214 -20.09 27.28 5.03
CA ARG A 214 -20.03 28.47 4.18
C ARG A 214 -18.61 28.97 3.94
N ASN A 215 -17.72 28.75 4.92
CA ASN A 215 -16.32 29.17 4.88
C ASN A 215 -15.35 27.98 4.81
N LEU A 216 -15.83 26.82 4.33
CA LEU A 216 -14.98 25.67 4.10
C LEU A 216 -14.13 25.92 2.85
N THR A 217 -12.81 25.89 3.02
CA THR A 217 -11.83 26.03 1.95
C THR A 217 -10.88 24.84 1.91
N VAL A 218 -10.32 24.64 0.74
CA VAL A 218 -9.26 23.66 0.46
C VAL A 218 -8.05 24.43 -0.04
N VAL A 219 -6.90 24.21 0.54
CA VAL A 219 -5.60 24.72 0.10
C VAL A 219 -4.78 23.57 -0.44
N LEU A 220 -4.21 23.75 -1.62
CA LEU A 220 -3.30 22.84 -2.31
C LEU A 220 -1.97 23.53 -2.57
N GLY A 221 -0.87 22.78 -2.70
CA GLY A 221 0.46 23.35 -2.87
C GLY A 221 1.07 23.89 -1.58
N GLU A 222 0.41 23.67 -0.43
CA GLU A 222 0.88 24.09 0.89
C GLU A 222 2.02 23.18 1.39
N HIS A 223 3.01 23.78 2.05
CA HIS A 223 4.12 23.05 2.66
C HIS A 223 4.41 23.52 4.09
N ASP A 224 4.65 24.80 4.31
CA ASP A 224 4.91 25.38 5.63
C ASP A 224 3.83 26.40 6.02
N LEU A 225 2.99 26.05 7.00
CA LEU A 225 1.84 26.86 7.44
C LEU A 225 2.20 28.26 7.99
N ARG A 226 3.49 28.56 8.16
CA ARG A 226 3.96 29.85 8.66
C ARG A 226 4.30 30.83 7.54
N GLU A 227 4.46 30.34 6.33
CA GLU A 227 4.97 31.10 5.20
C GLU A 227 4.02 30.99 4.01
N GLN A 228 3.87 32.05 3.24
CA GLN A 228 3.27 32.00 1.91
C GLN A 228 4.41 31.81 0.91
N GLU A 229 4.51 30.61 0.36
CA GLU A 229 5.60 30.24 -0.52
C GLU A 229 5.28 30.54 -2.00
N GLY A 230 4.02 30.90 -2.31
CA GLY A 230 3.54 31.31 -3.64
C GLY A 230 3.02 30.18 -4.51
N GLU A 231 3.05 28.93 -4.03
CA GLU A 231 2.58 27.75 -4.73
C GLU A 231 1.15 27.34 -4.31
N GLU A 232 0.63 27.99 -3.26
CA GLU A 232 -0.64 27.66 -2.64
C GLU A 232 -1.80 28.07 -3.52
N GLN A 233 -2.77 27.19 -3.63
CA GLN A 233 -4.00 27.43 -4.34
C GLN A 233 -5.20 27.18 -3.42
N GLU A 234 -5.84 28.26 -2.98
CA GLU A 234 -7.05 28.19 -2.17
C GLU A 234 -8.31 28.13 -3.05
N ARG A 235 -9.24 27.23 -2.68
CA ARG A 235 -10.56 27.08 -3.32
C ARG A 235 -11.64 26.89 -2.26
N ARG A 236 -12.79 27.52 -2.48
CA ARG A 236 -13.98 27.23 -1.67
C ARG A 236 -14.59 25.90 -2.08
N VAL A 237 -15.16 25.20 -1.12
CA VAL A 237 -15.92 23.98 -1.39
C VAL A 237 -17.36 24.36 -1.79
N ALA A 238 -17.76 23.93 -2.98
CA ALA A 238 -19.11 24.15 -3.49
C ALA A 238 -20.11 23.13 -2.97
N ARG A 239 -19.69 21.88 -2.85
CA ARG A 239 -20.51 20.75 -2.39
C ARG A 239 -19.66 19.72 -1.65
N VAL A 240 -20.29 19.05 -0.68
CA VAL A 240 -19.75 17.90 0.03
C VAL A 240 -20.70 16.74 -0.16
N PHE A 241 -20.19 15.60 -0.60
CA PHE A 241 -20.94 14.36 -0.79
C PHE A 241 -20.43 13.35 0.24
N ILE A 242 -21.36 12.75 0.97
CA ILE A 242 -21.10 11.74 1.99
C ILE A 242 -22.01 10.55 1.67
N PRO A 243 -21.54 9.29 1.79
CA PRO A 243 -22.38 8.11 1.56
C PRO A 243 -23.59 8.10 2.51
N ASP A 244 -24.78 7.72 2.00
CA ASP A 244 -26.01 7.64 2.81
C ASP A 244 -25.88 6.67 4.00
N LYS A 245 -25.00 5.68 3.89
CA LYS A 245 -24.70 4.69 4.94
C LYS A 245 -23.79 5.22 6.05
N TYR A 246 -23.21 6.40 5.90
CA TYR A 246 -22.40 7.02 6.96
C TYR A 246 -23.31 7.51 8.10
N VAL A 247 -22.99 7.15 9.32
CA VAL A 247 -23.71 7.60 10.52
C VAL A 247 -22.78 8.53 11.33
N PRO A 248 -23.15 9.80 11.56
CA PRO A 248 -22.33 10.73 12.36
C PRO A 248 -21.97 10.13 13.74
N GLY A 249 -20.69 10.20 14.08
CA GLY A 249 -20.19 9.61 15.33
C GLY A 249 -19.85 8.12 15.26
N LYS A 250 -20.09 7.47 14.10
CA LYS A 250 -19.61 6.12 13.82
C LYS A 250 -18.44 6.18 12.86
N THR A 251 -17.68 5.09 12.80
CA THR A 251 -16.42 5.00 12.04
C THR A 251 -16.61 4.35 10.65
N ASN A 252 -17.72 3.66 10.42
CA ASN A 252 -17.96 2.98 9.15
C ASN A 252 -18.41 3.94 8.05
N HIS A 253 -18.02 3.69 6.80
CA HIS A 253 -18.27 4.53 5.62
C HIS A 253 -17.69 5.96 5.74
N ASP A 254 -16.54 6.10 6.39
CA ASP A 254 -15.91 7.38 6.69
C ASP A 254 -15.14 7.93 5.48
N ILE A 255 -15.89 8.45 4.51
CA ILE A 255 -15.39 9.06 3.27
C ILE A 255 -16.29 10.23 2.88
N ALA A 256 -15.71 11.31 2.38
CA ALA A 256 -16.40 12.44 1.81
C ALA A 256 -15.72 12.89 0.52
N LEU A 257 -16.52 13.23 -0.51
CA LEU A 257 -16.04 13.81 -1.76
C LEU A 257 -16.44 15.29 -1.81
N LEU A 258 -15.47 16.16 -2.06
CA LEU A 258 -15.64 17.59 -2.11
C LEU A 258 -15.51 18.10 -3.53
N GLN A 259 -16.49 18.88 -3.98
CA GLN A 259 -16.45 19.61 -5.24
C GLN A 259 -15.96 21.03 -4.98
N LEU A 260 -14.89 21.42 -5.65
CA LEU A 260 -14.37 22.79 -5.59
C LEU A 260 -15.24 23.74 -6.42
N ASN A 261 -15.36 24.98 -6.00
CA ASN A 261 -16.15 26.01 -6.70
C ASN A 261 -15.57 26.38 -8.08
N ARG A 262 -14.25 26.25 -8.23
CA ARG A 262 -13.49 26.40 -9.47
C ARG A 262 -12.32 25.42 -9.48
N PRO A 263 -11.87 24.93 -10.65
CA PRO A 263 -10.74 24.05 -10.75
C PRO A 263 -9.44 24.68 -10.22
N VAL A 264 -8.51 23.85 -9.76
CA VAL A 264 -7.12 24.22 -9.55
C VAL A 264 -6.34 24.07 -10.85
N THR A 265 -5.20 24.74 -10.94
CA THR A 265 -4.23 24.56 -12.01
C THR A 265 -3.17 23.56 -11.54
N PHE A 266 -2.86 22.56 -12.35
CA PHE A 266 -1.78 21.64 -12.01
C PHE A 266 -0.44 22.33 -12.21
N THR A 267 0.47 22.08 -11.28
CA THR A 267 1.83 22.64 -11.22
C THR A 267 2.78 21.59 -10.67
N ASP A 268 4.05 21.90 -10.57
CA ASP A 268 5.03 20.99 -9.93
C ASP A 268 4.67 20.66 -8.45
N HIS A 269 3.86 21.50 -7.81
CA HIS A 269 3.45 21.39 -6.42
C HIS A 269 1.97 21.00 -6.22
N VAL A 270 1.20 20.94 -7.31
CA VAL A 270 -0.23 20.58 -7.29
C VAL A 270 -0.52 19.59 -8.40
N VAL A 271 -0.53 18.30 -8.05
CA VAL A 271 -0.77 17.18 -8.97
C VAL A 271 -1.75 16.21 -8.30
N PRO A 272 -2.74 15.66 -9.02
CA PRO A 272 -3.68 14.71 -8.44
C PRO A 272 -3.03 13.36 -8.15
N LEU A 273 -3.52 12.66 -7.12
CA LEU A 273 -3.22 11.26 -6.86
C LEU A 273 -4.14 10.38 -7.71
N CYS A 274 -3.62 9.33 -8.34
CA CYS A 274 -4.45 8.47 -9.19
C CYS A 274 -5.51 7.72 -8.37
N LEU A 275 -6.77 7.83 -8.78
CA LEU A 275 -7.83 6.96 -8.28
C LEU A 275 -7.79 5.65 -9.06
N PRO A 276 -7.38 4.51 -8.45
CA PRO A 276 -7.17 3.26 -9.19
C PRO A 276 -8.47 2.64 -9.67
N GLU A 277 -8.38 1.62 -10.52
CA GLU A 277 -9.48 0.68 -10.73
C GLU A 277 -9.66 -0.24 -9.51
N LYS A 278 -10.91 -0.65 -9.22
CA LYS A 278 -11.22 -1.48 -8.06
C LYS A 278 -10.43 -2.78 -8.05
N SER A 279 -10.43 -3.50 -9.16
CA SER A 279 -9.74 -4.78 -9.29
C SER A 279 -8.23 -4.67 -9.10
N PHE A 280 -7.62 -3.64 -9.66
CA PHE A 280 -6.20 -3.33 -9.48
C PHE A 280 -5.89 -2.95 -8.03
N SER A 281 -6.73 -2.13 -7.40
CA SER A 281 -6.58 -1.75 -6.00
C SER A 281 -6.65 -2.96 -5.05
N GLU A 282 -7.60 -3.87 -5.28
CA GLU A 282 -7.84 -5.04 -4.43
C GLU A 282 -6.84 -6.18 -4.65
N ARG A 283 -6.37 -6.40 -5.88
CA ARG A 283 -5.45 -7.50 -6.22
C ARG A 283 -3.98 -7.09 -6.10
N THR A 284 -3.63 -5.92 -6.62
CA THR A 284 -2.23 -5.51 -6.78
C THR A 284 -1.79 -4.52 -5.70
N LEU A 285 -2.49 -3.38 -5.55
CA LEU A 285 -2.06 -2.36 -4.58
C LEU A 285 -2.20 -2.84 -3.13
N ALA A 286 -3.19 -3.70 -2.85
CA ALA A 286 -3.38 -4.27 -1.52
C ALA A 286 -2.22 -5.19 -1.06
N SER A 287 -1.44 -5.74 -1.99
CA SER A 287 -0.25 -6.56 -1.70
C SER A 287 1.03 -5.75 -1.49
N VAL A 288 1.04 -4.47 -1.84
CA VAL A 288 2.19 -3.59 -1.61
C VAL A 288 2.34 -3.36 -0.11
N ARG A 289 3.51 -3.74 0.43
CA ARG A 289 3.73 -3.76 1.87
C ARG A 289 3.71 -2.38 2.51
N PHE A 290 4.33 -1.39 1.89
CA PHE A 290 4.46 -0.05 2.44
C PHE A 290 3.72 0.98 1.60
N SER A 291 3.09 1.92 2.28
CA SER A 291 2.44 3.08 1.69
C SER A 291 2.77 4.32 2.51
N THR A 292 2.63 5.48 1.91
CA THR A 292 2.95 6.76 2.55
C THR A 292 1.67 7.46 3.00
N VAL A 293 1.66 7.90 4.24
CA VAL A 293 0.63 8.78 4.82
C VAL A 293 1.24 10.13 5.08
N SER A 294 0.52 11.20 4.74
CA SER A 294 1.02 12.58 4.89
C SER A 294 -0.02 13.53 5.46
N GLY A 295 0.45 14.58 6.14
CA GLY A 295 -0.38 15.61 6.73
C GLY A 295 0.34 16.54 7.69
N TRP A 296 -0.41 17.46 8.30
CA TRP A 296 0.06 18.41 9.33
C TRP A 296 -0.48 18.06 10.71
N GLY A 297 -0.74 16.80 10.97
CA GLY A 297 -1.22 16.31 12.25
C GLY A 297 -0.24 16.52 13.41
N GLN A 298 -0.67 16.13 14.60
CA GLN A 298 0.17 16.24 15.78
C GLN A 298 1.40 15.33 15.66
N LEU A 299 2.56 15.86 16.02
CA LEU A 299 3.84 15.13 15.99
C LEU A 299 3.94 14.06 17.09
N LEU A 300 3.20 14.26 18.18
CA LEU A 300 3.09 13.37 19.35
C LEU A 300 1.67 13.43 19.90
N HIS A 301 1.25 12.40 20.59
CA HIS A 301 -0.03 12.40 21.31
C HIS A 301 -0.17 13.62 22.22
N ARG A 302 -1.18 14.47 21.98
CA ARG A 302 -1.41 15.77 22.64
C ARG A 302 -0.25 16.77 22.48
N GLY A 303 0.61 16.58 21.49
CA GLY A 303 1.70 17.49 21.15
C GLY A 303 1.25 18.64 20.23
N ALA A 304 2.22 19.45 19.81
CA ALA A 304 2.01 20.50 18.82
C ALA A 304 1.73 19.86 17.44
N THR A 305 0.89 20.52 16.62
CA THR A 305 0.69 20.19 15.21
C THR A 305 1.95 20.53 14.43
N ALA A 306 2.22 19.74 13.40
CA ALA A 306 3.32 20.03 12.50
C ALA A 306 3.05 21.34 11.74
N VAL A 307 4.06 22.16 11.62
CA VAL A 307 3.99 23.38 10.80
C VAL A 307 4.40 23.10 9.35
N GLN A 308 5.30 22.16 9.13
CA GLN A 308 5.66 21.65 7.80
C GLN A 308 4.93 20.35 7.51
N LEU A 309 4.63 20.12 6.25
CA LEU A 309 4.00 18.87 5.80
C LEU A 309 4.89 17.68 6.15
N MET A 310 4.35 16.74 6.89
CA MET A 310 5.03 15.52 7.30
C MET A 310 4.57 14.32 6.47
N ALA A 311 5.43 13.32 6.37
CA ALA A 311 5.10 12.03 5.74
C ALA A 311 5.72 10.88 6.53
N ILE A 312 5.00 9.76 6.60
CA ILE A 312 5.45 8.50 7.19
C ILE A 312 5.15 7.34 6.26
N ASP A 313 6.03 6.35 6.24
CA ASP A 313 5.78 5.09 5.55
C ASP A 313 5.26 4.07 6.56
N VAL A 314 4.10 3.51 6.27
CA VAL A 314 3.40 2.55 7.13
C VAL A 314 3.22 1.21 6.43
N PRO A 315 3.51 0.08 7.11
CA PRO A 315 3.23 -1.24 6.57
C PRO A 315 1.74 -1.54 6.67
N ARG A 316 1.19 -2.18 5.64
CA ARG A 316 -0.18 -2.67 5.66
C ARG A 316 -0.27 -3.90 6.56
N VAL A 317 -1.31 -3.96 7.38
CA VAL A 317 -1.58 -5.03 8.33
C VAL A 317 -2.67 -5.95 7.76
N MET A 318 -2.58 -7.25 8.06
CA MET A 318 -3.64 -8.20 7.68
C MET A 318 -4.93 -7.85 8.42
N THR A 319 -6.06 -7.97 7.72
CA THR A 319 -7.38 -7.59 8.30
C THR A 319 -7.69 -8.38 9.57
N GLN A 320 -7.29 -9.65 9.63
CA GLN A 320 -7.51 -10.49 10.81
C GLN A 320 -6.74 -9.96 12.03
N ASP A 321 -5.44 -9.66 11.87
CA ASP A 321 -4.61 -9.13 12.95
C ASP A 321 -5.15 -7.80 13.46
N CYS A 322 -5.58 -6.94 12.53
CA CYS A 322 -6.20 -5.66 12.83
C CYS A 322 -7.50 -5.82 13.66
N GLN A 323 -8.37 -6.75 13.26
CA GLN A 323 -9.61 -7.05 13.98
C GLN A 323 -9.37 -7.67 15.36
N GLU A 324 -8.39 -8.56 15.47
CA GLU A 324 -8.00 -9.17 16.75
C GLU A 324 -7.47 -8.12 17.71
N GLN A 325 -6.61 -7.23 17.21
CA GLN A 325 -6.06 -6.13 18.00
C GLN A 325 -7.16 -5.17 18.48
N SER A 326 -8.06 -4.76 17.59
CA SER A 326 -9.18 -3.88 17.94
C SER A 326 -10.11 -4.48 19.00
N ARG A 327 -10.32 -5.81 19.04
CA ARG A 327 -11.16 -6.47 20.06
C ARG A 327 -10.56 -6.49 21.45
N ARG A 328 -9.23 -6.30 21.58
CA ARG A 328 -8.57 -6.30 22.89
C ARG A 328 -8.91 -5.07 23.74
N TRP A 329 -9.41 -4.02 23.11
CA TRP A 329 -9.72 -2.76 23.78
C TRP A 329 -11.22 -2.56 23.93
N GLU A 330 -11.68 -2.47 25.16
CA GLU A 330 -13.09 -2.24 25.48
C GLU A 330 -13.52 -0.87 24.95
N GLY A 331 -14.60 -0.84 24.15
CA GLY A 331 -15.10 0.38 23.53
C GLY A 331 -14.48 0.75 22.17
N SER A 332 -13.46 0.04 21.72
CA SER A 332 -12.88 0.27 20.39
C SER A 332 -13.90 -0.03 19.28
N PRO A 333 -13.97 0.81 18.22
CA PRO A 333 -14.87 0.56 17.11
C PRO A 333 -14.50 -0.73 16.36
N THR A 334 -15.53 -1.42 15.86
CA THR A 334 -15.33 -2.63 15.04
C THR A 334 -14.71 -2.28 13.70
N VAL A 335 -13.60 -2.93 13.35
CA VAL A 335 -13.00 -2.85 12.01
C VAL A 335 -13.84 -3.65 11.02
N THR A 336 -14.46 -2.96 10.07
CA THR A 336 -15.32 -3.54 9.03
C THR A 336 -14.54 -3.83 7.74
N GLU A 337 -15.20 -4.46 6.76
CA GLU A 337 -14.65 -4.68 5.42
C GLU A 337 -14.36 -3.37 4.64
N ASN A 338 -14.98 -2.26 5.05
CA ASN A 338 -14.77 -0.93 4.48
C ASN A 338 -13.52 -0.23 5.03
N MET A 339 -12.76 -0.91 5.88
CA MET A 339 -11.58 -0.41 6.56
C MET A 339 -10.41 -1.36 6.36
N PHE A 340 -9.21 -0.86 6.60
CA PHE A 340 -8.01 -1.66 6.79
C PHE A 340 -7.07 -0.96 7.76
N CYS A 341 -6.11 -1.68 8.30
CA CYS A 341 -5.12 -1.12 9.21
C CYS A 341 -3.74 -1.04 8.56
N ALA A 342 -2.99 -0.03 8.98
CA ALA A 342 -1.58 0.10 8.68
C ALA A 342 -0.89 0.79 9.85
N GLY A 343 0.42 0.57 10.00
CA GLY A 343 1.21 1.17 11.06
C GLY A 343 2.04 0.16 11.84
N TYR A 344 2.55 0.60 12.97
CA TYR A 344 3.46 -0.15 13.84
C TYR A 344 2.86 -0.26 15.24
N LEU A 345 2.98 -1.45 15.87
CA LEU A 345 2.49 -1.68 17.23
C LEU A 345 3.39 -1.06 18.32
N ASP A 346 4.63 -0.73 17.98
CA ASP A 346 5.60 -0.16 18.92
C ASP A 346 5.36 1.34 19.21
N GLY A 347 4.27 1.91 18.69
CA GLY A 347 3.96 3.34 18.85
C GLY A 347 4.97 4.29 18.19
N SER A 348 5.91 3.75 17.39
CA SER A 348 6.98 4.57 16.80
C SER A 348 6.46 5.52 15.73
N LYS A 349 5.35 5.17 15.05
CA LYS A 349 4.80 5.94 13.93
C LYS A 349 3.33 5.64 13.70
N ASP A 350 2.53 6.68 13.63
CA ASP A 350 1.12 6.62 13.26
C ASP A 350 0.66 7.94 12.66
N ALA A 351 -0.48 7.93 11.95
CA ALA A 351 -1.22 9.13 11.60
C ALA A 351 -1.89 9.72 12.86
N CYS A 352 -1.92 11.03 12.98
CA CYS A 352 -2.38 11.70 14.18
C CYS A 352 -3.55 12.67 13.92
N GLN A 353 -4.07 13.31 15.00
CA GLN A 353 -5.08 14.37 14.90
C GLN A 353 -4.57 15.49 13.98
N GLY A 354 -5.36 15.85 12.96
CA GLY A 354 -4.98 16.78 11.92
C GLY A 354 -4.62 16.09 10.59
N ASP A 355 -4.23 14.80 10.61
CA ASP A 355 -4.04 13.99 9.40
C ASP A 355 -5.35 13.36 8.90
N SER A 356 -6.41 13.37 9.74
CA SER A 356 -7.75 12.88 9.39
C SER A 356 -8.19 13.35 8.01
N GLY A 357 -8.62 12.42 7.17
CA GLY A 357 -9.02 12.71 5.78
C GLY A 357 -7.87 12.77 4.78
N GLY A 358 -6.63 12.77 5.24
CA GLY A 358 -5.43 12.74 4.40
C GLY A 358 -5.22 11.41 3.68
N PRO A 359 -4.28 11.38 2.70
CA PRO A 359 -4.02 10.23 1.85
C PRO A 359 -3.25 9.12 2.55
N HIS A 360 -3.63 7.88 2.28
CA HIS A 360 -2.77 6.71 2.31
C HIS A 360 -2.46 6.36 0.87
N ALA A 361 -1.25 6.71 0.42
CA ALA A 361 -0.81 6.61 -0.97
C ALA A 361 0.12 5.42 -1.16
N THR A 362 -0.16 4.59 -2.16
CA THR A 362 0.61 3.39 -2.49
C THR A 362 1.32 3.58 -3.82
N LYS A 363 2.64 3.37 -3.85
CA LYS A 363 3.45 3.43 -5.06
C LYS A 363 3.53 2.06 -5.72
N PHE A 364 3.22 2.00 -7.01
CA PHE A 364 3.39 0.81 -7.83
C PHE A 364 3.98 1.20 -9.20
N GLN A 365 5.06 0.55 -9.61
CA GLN A 365 5.75 0.79 -10.89
C GLN A 365 5.94 2.29 -11.21
N GLY A 366 6.40 3.07 -10.19
CA GLY A 366 6.70 4.50 -10.38
C GLY A 366 5.51 5.45 -10.34
N THR A 367 4.28 4.95 -10.23
CA THR A 367 3.04 5.76 -10.14
C THR A 367 2.39 5.60 -8.76
N TRP A 368 1.85 6.71 -8.21
CA TRP A 368 1.20 6.73 -6.91
C TRP A 368 -0.32 6.68 -7.03
N TYR A 369 -0.95 5.90 -6.16
CA TYR A 369 -2.39 5.64 -6.14
C TYR A 369 -3.00 5.83 -4.76
N LEU A 370 -4.22 6.36 -4.72
CA LEU A 370 -5.00 6.45 -3.49
C LEU A 370 -5.56 5.08 -3.10
N THR A 371 -5.15 4.56 -1.96
CA THR A 371 -5.60 3.26 -1.44
C THR A 371 -6.38 3.38 -0.14
N GLY A 372 -6.14 4.42 0.64
CA GLY A 372 -6.84 4.67 1.90
C GLY A 372 -6.99 6.15 2.22
N ILE A 373 -7.86 6.42 3.20
CA ILE A 373 -8.08 7.74 3.79
C ILE A 373 -7.88 7.61 5.29
N VAL A 374 -7.09 8.49 5.91
CA VAL A 374 -6.91 8.50 7.36
C VAL A 374 -8.27 8.70 8.03
N SER A 375 -8.71 7.74 8.84
CA SER A 375 -10.05 7.74 9.41
C SER A 375 -10.04 7.84 10.92
N TRP A 376 -9.54 6.87 11.64
CA TRP A 376 -9.51 6.88 13.10
C TRP A 376 -8.38 6.01 13.66
N GLY A 377 -8.06 6.24 14.94
CA GLY A 377 -7.13 5.47 15.75
C GLY A 377 -7.28 5.87 17.21
N GLU A 378 -6.97 4.98 18.13
CA GLU A 378 -6.98 5.28 19.56
C GLU A 378 -5.61 5.82 19.97
N GLY A 379 -5.51 7.15 20.07
CA GLY A 379 -4.26 7.85 20.39
C GLY A 379 -3.30 7.87 19.21
N CYS A 380 -2.56 8.96 19.06
CA CYS A 380 -1.54 9.05 18.03
C CYS A 380 -0.32 8.26 18.49
N ALA A 381 0.15 7.30 17.68
CA ALA A 381 1.31 6.46 18.00
C ALA A 381 1.18 5.80 19.41
N ALA A 382 -0.02 5.34 19.77
CA ALA A 382 -0.20 4.58 20.98
C ALA A 382 0.38 3.18 20.80
N GLU A 383 1.16 2.71 21.77
CA GLU A 383 1.63 1.33 21.79
C GLU A 383 0.43 0.38 21.69
N ASP A 384 0.63 -0.72 20.96
CA ASP A 384 -0.39 -1.75 20.71
C ASP A 384 -1.62 -1.30 19.88
N HIS A 385 -1.53 -0.19 19.14
CA HIS A 385 -2.61 0.28 18.25
C HIS A 385 -2.13 0.47 16.82
N PHE A 386 -3.01 0.13 15.86
CA PHE A 386 -2.81 0.43 14.44
C PHE A 386 -3.67 1.64 14.03
N GLY A 387 -3.17 2.42 13.09
CA GLY A 387 -3.99 3.39 12.37
C GLY A 387 -5.05 2.68 11.51
N VAL A 388 -6.28 3.18 11.50
CA VAL A 388 -7.39 2.65 10.70
C VAL A 388 -7.74 3.60 9.58
N TYR A 389 -7.83 3.04 8.38
CA TYR A 389 -8.03 3.77 7.14
C TYR A 389 -9.31 3.31 6.46
N THR A 390 -10.04 4.24 5.85
CA THR A 390 -11.13 3.89 4.94
C THR A 390 -10.56 3.20 3.71
N ARG A 391 -11.08 2.02 3.37
CA ARG A 391 -10.69 1.23 2.20
C ARG A 391 -11.28 1.83 0.92
N VAL A 392 -10.49 2.63 0.21
CA VAL A 392 -10.96 3.40 -0.97
C VAL A 392 -11.49 2.50 -2.07
N SER A 393 -10.96 1.28 -2.25
CA SER A 393 -11.42 0.34 -3.29
C SER A 393 -12.93 0.06 -3.22
N ARG A 394 -13.54 0.15 -2.04
CA ARG A 394 -15.00 -0.02 -1.83
C ARG A 394 -15.84 1.15 -2.35
N TYR A 395 -15.22 2.30 -2.64
CA TYR A 395 -15.92 3.55 -2.98
C TYR A 395 -15.55 4.08 -4.37
N ILE A 396 -14.70 3.41 -5.14
CA ILE A 396 -14.22 3.88 -6.45
C ILE A 396 -15.38 4.16 -7.41
N GLU A 397 -16.35 3.26 -7.48
CA GLU A 397 -17.53 3.42 -8.35
C GLU A 397 -18.42 4.59 -7.90
N TRP A 398 -18.58 4.77 -6.59
CA TRP A 398 -19.32 5.89 -6.01
C TRP A 398 -18.64 7.22 -6.31
N LEU A 399 -17.31 7.30 -6.12
CA LEU A 399 -16.51 8.48 -6.44
C LEU A 399 -16.60 8.84 -7.93
N ARG A 400 -16.32 7.89 -8.82
CA ARG A 400 -16.37 8.11 -10.28
C ARG A 400 -17.74 8.54 -10.76
N ARG A 401 -18.80 7.92 -10.27
CA ARG A 401 -20.17 8.29 -10.61
C ARG A 401 -20.46 9.75 -10.26
N LEU A 402 -20.09 10.19 -9.05
CA LEU A 402 -20.31 11.57 -8.62
C LEU A 402 -19.48 12.58 -9.43
N MET A 403 -18.21 12.26 -9.68
CA MET A 403 -17.31 13.11 -10.47
C MET A 403 -17.85 13.27 -11.89
N ASN A 404 -18.21 12.20 -12.58
CA ASN A 404 -18.69 12.21 -13.96
C ASN A 404 -20.05 12.93 -14.10
N THR A 405 -21.04 12.63 -13.25
CA THR A 405 -22.37 13.24 -13.32
C THR A 405 -22.32 14.76 -13.14
N ASN A 406 -21.50 15.24 -12.21
CA ASN A 406 -21.45 16.67 -11.92
C ASN A 406 -20.56 17.44 -12.92
N THR A 407 -19.62 16.79 -13.59
CA THR A 407 -18.84 17.39 -14.70
C THR A 407 -19.73 17.61 -15.93
N THR A 408 -20.56 16.64 -16.28
CA THR A 408 -21.51 16.71 -17.41
C THR A 408 -22.53 17.84 -17.21
N LEU A 409 -23.08 17.98 -16.00
CA LEU A 409 -24.02 19.11 -15.70
C LEU A 409 -23.37 20.48 -15.86
N ARG A 410 -22.08 20.64 -15.52
CA ARG A 410 -21.36 21.92 -15.76
C ARG A 410 -21.12 22.19 -17.24
N GLY A 411 -20.87 21.13 -18.02
CA GLY A 411 -20.73 21.25 -19.49
C GLY A 411 -22.02 21.73 -20.14
N LEU A 412 -23.17 21.19 -19.74
CA LEU A 412 -24.48 21.56 -20.25
C LEU A 412 -24.90 23.00 -19.86
N LEU A 413 -24.53 23.47 -18.68
CA LEU A 413 -24.81 24.83 -18.21
C LEU A 413 -23.89 25.91 -18.81
N ARG A 414 -22.80 25.52 -19.49
CA ARG A 414 -21.87 26.41 -20.18
C ARG A 414 -22.06 26.45 -21.70
N ALA A 415 -22.90 25.58 -22.26
CA ALA A 415 -23.25 25.68 -23.66
C ALA A 415 -24.06 26.98 -23.88
N PRO A 416 -23.65 27.88 -24.78
CA PRO A 416 -24.49 29.01 -25.13
C PRO A 416 -25.82 28.46 -25.66
N LEU A 417 -26.92 29.01 -25.14
CA LEU A 417 -28.24 28.76 -25.72
C LEU A 417 -28.19 29.15 -27.20
N PRO A 418 -28.77 28.33 -28.11
CA PRO A 418 -28.77 28.58 -29.54
C PRO A 418 -29.47 29.87 -29.90
#